data_a1386b66bd14a48fd26ec696453f9380
#
_entry.id   a1386b66bd14a48fd26ec696453f9380
#
_cell.length_a   1.000
_cell.length_b   1.000
_cell.length_c   1.000
_cell.angle_alpha   90.00
_cell.angle_beta   90.00
_cell.angle_gamma   90.00
#
_symmetry.space_group_name_H-M   'P 1'
#
loop_
_entity.id
_entity.type
_entity.pdbx_description
1 polymer ?
#
loop_
_entity_poly.entity_id
_entity_poly.type
_entity_poly.pdbx_seq_one_letter_code
_entity_poly.pdbx_strand_id
1 'polypeptide(L)'
;VKIIAGLVIAAGLAVVPGIAHAQDTNCYDTTVPLTVEEQRLDDTLVAGGPAVGPALVRLAGFDSRVTDFTTKLCRQVVPRQAQQFVAREGNALWKAAVARAQSTTTLAHDAYDDRPLYWARLQLTTALRQWQPRFALSTHDRAKLIQQFDWASRGLSDSAFAPRPGVRKIAVTGFDPFQLTGTNVRRANPAGAAALQLDGREITTPTGKVVLQAAVLPVLWGGFDEGVVEQFYGTALEQKPDAFVTISQGRPGKFDIERWAARWRGGFADNNNVGSYGSVPNAAGWPQPVNEFIETSLPFQKMIDAGTGPFPVVLNRSFCEWVVVGSQQECRTDEPTPGRVAAVGGGGNYLSNESMYRANRVRIGYGATNVLGGHLHTPVLGQPVDPAALTDAAFEKQRRDIADQVKALVSVV
;
A
#
# COMPACT_ATOMS: atom_id res chain seq x y z
N VAL A 1 -20.34 -90.24 -6.45
CA VAL A 1 -19.68 -89.06 -7.03
C VAL A 1 -20.76 -87.94 -7.12
N LYS A 2 -20.78 -86.95 -6.28
CA LYS A 2 -21.66 -85.79 -6.34
C LYS A 2 -20.85 -84.58 -6.75
N ILE A 3 -21.20 -84.00 -7.87
CA ILE A 3 -20.63 -82.75 -8.37
C ILE A 3 -21.44 -81.60 -7.81
N ILE A 4 -20.82 -80.70 -7.04
CA ILE A 4 -21.46 -79.46 -6.59
C ILE A 4 -20.97 -78.37 -7.52
N ALA A 5 -21.94 -77.74 -8.26
CA ALA A 5 -21.68 -76.60 -9.11
C ALA A 5 -21.74 -75.32 -8.21
N GLY A 6 -20.60 -74.61 -8.11
CA GLY A 6 -20.50 -73.31 -7.43
C GLY A 6 -20.94 -72.17 -8.37
N LEU A 7 -21.90 -71.39 -7.92
CA LEU A 7 -22.39 -70.17 -8.61
C LEU A 7 -21.45 -69.01 -8.22
N VAL A 8 -20.72 -68.44 -9.19
CA VAL A 8 -19.90 -67.23 -9.00
C VAL A 8 -20.79 -66.03 -9.35
N ILE A 9 -21.17 -65.23 -8.35
CA ILE A 9 -21.86 -63.96 -8.55
C ILE A 9 -20.78 -62.89 -8.77
N ALA A 10 -20.65 -62.40 -10.02
CA ALA A 10 -19.84 -61.25 -10.33
C ALA A 10 -20.58 -59.95 -9.96
N ALA A 11 -20.14 -59.29 -8.86
CA ALA A 11 -20.62 -57.95 -8.52
C ALA A 11 -20.00 -56.92 -9.49
N GLY A 12 -20.79 -56.44 -10.45
CA GLY A 12 -20.40 -55.34 -11.30
C GLY A 12 -20.36 -54.01 -10.53
N LEU A 13 -19.16 -53.47 -10.28
CA LEU A 13 -18.99 -52.08 -9.84
C LEU A 13 -19.39 -51.15 -10.96
N ALA A 14 -20.55 -50.51 -10.84
CA ALA A 14 -20.95 -49.40 -11.70
C ALA A 14 -20.03 -48.20 -11.36
N VAL A 15 -19.05 -47.93 -12.22
CA VAL A 15 -18.29 -46.68 -12.21
C VAL A 15 -19.26 -45.56 -12.65
N VAL A 16 -19.73 -44.79 -11.65
CA VAL A 16 -20.43 -43.54 -11.92
C VAL A 16 -19.38 -42.58 -12.53
N PRO A 17 -19.55 -42.10 -13.77
CA PRO A 17 -18.64 -41.11 -14.31
C PRO A 17 -18.79 -39.87 -13.45
N GLY A 18 -17.69 -39.53 -12.72
CA GLY A 18 -17.58 -38.26 -12.05
C GLY A 18 -17.78 -37.15 -13.08
N ILE A 19 -18.80 -36.32 -12.89
CA ILE A 19 -19.01 -35.12 -13.66
C ILE A 19 -17.77 -34.24 -13.37
N ALA A 20 -16.77 -34.34 -14.24
CA ALA A 20 -15.71 -33.34 -14.30
C ALA A 20 -16.43 -32.02 -14.59
N HIS A 21 -16.53 -31.17 -13.57
CA HIS A 21 -16.94 -29.79 -13.78
C HIS A 21 -15.84 -29.18 -14.65
N ALA A 22 -16.14 -29.02 -15.95
CA ALA A 22 -15.33 -28.19 -16.82
C ALA A 22 -15.15 -26.87 -16.08
N GLN A 23 -13.91 -26.51 -15.79
CA GLN A 23 -13.58 -25.19 -15.25
C GLN A 23 -14.13 -24.18 -16.26
N ASP A 24 -15.13 -23.42 -15.85
CA ASP A 24 -15.75 -22.38 -16.66
C ASP A 24 -14.73 -21.24 -16.77
N THR A 25 -13.71 -21.42 -17.61
CA THR A 25 -12.62 -20.45 -17.87
C THR A 25 -13.13 -19.24 -18.67
N ASN A 26 -14.41 -19.23 -19.03
CA ASN A 26 -15.01 -18.24 -19.94
C ASN A 26 -15.78 -17.14 -19.20
N CYS A 27 -15.42 -16.82 -17.96
CA CYS A 27 -16.07 -15.72 -17.23
C CYS A 27 -15.29 -14.40 -17.31
N TYR A 28 -14.28 -14.30 -18.14
CA TYR A 28 -13.45 -13.12 -18.32
C TYR A 28 -13.50 -12.62 -19.76
N ASP A 29 -13.73 -11.32 -19.93
CA ASP A 29 -13.61 -10.63 -21.21
C ASP A 29 -12.25 -9.90 -21.23
N THR A 30 -11.25 -10.52 -21.83
CA THR A 30 -9.90 -9.99 -21.95
C THR A 30 -9.79 -8.80 -22.91
N THR A 31 -10.87 -8.43 -23.61
CA THR A 31 -10.92 -7.24 -24.48
C THR A 31 -11.21 -5.96 -23.68
N VAL A 32 -11.66 -6.08 -22.43
CA VAL A 32 -11.87 -4.92 -21.55
C VAL A 32 -10.55 -4.21 -21.28
N PRO A 33 -10.44 -2.90 -21.59
CA PRO A 33 -9.19 -2.16 -21.42
C PRO A 33 -8.68 -2.15 -19.98
N LEU A 34 -7.39 -2.36 -19.82
CA LEU A 34 -6.67 -2.28 -18.56
C LEU A 34 -6.22 -0.84 -18.27
N THR A 35 -6.04 -0.50 -17.00
CA THR A 35 -5.36 0.74 -16.62
C THR A 35 -3.89 0.69 -17.04
N VAL A 36 -3.23 1.85 -17.12
CA VAL A 36 -1.79 1.90 -17.42
C VAL A 36 -0.97 1.12 -16.39
N GLU A 37 -1.40 1.15 -15.12
CA GLU A 37 -0.77 0.40 -14.06
C GLU A 37 -0.91 -1.13 -14.26
N GLU A 38 -2.11 -1.60 -14.62
CA GLU A 38 -2.40 -3.02 -14.91
C GLU A 38 -1.71 -3.53 -16.18
N GLN A 39 -1.52 -2.69 -17.21
CA GLN A 39 -0.78 -3.06 -18.43
C GLN A 39 0.65 -3.45 -18.16
N ARG A 40 1.29 -2.93 -17.10
CA ARG A 40 2.65 -3.30 -16.70
C ARG A 40 2.79 -4.74 -16.19
N LEU A 41 1.69 -5.47 -16.02
CA LEU A 41 1.74 -6.91 -15.70
C LEU A 41 2.49 -7.73 -16.77
N ASP A 42 2.55 -7.25 -18.00
CA ASP A 42 3.25 -7.88 -19.12
C ASP A 42 4.67 -7.36 -19.32
N ASP A 43 5.09 -6.32 -18.55
CA ASP A 43 6.43 -5.72 -18.69
C ASP A 43 7.54 -6.70 -18.29
N THR A 44 8.60 -6.72 -19.08
CA THR A 44 9.78 -7.58 -18.92
C THR A 44 11.04 -6.73 -18.75
N LEU A 45 12.07 -7.26 -18.08
CA LEU A 45 13.37 -6.57 -17.97
C LEU A 45 14.22 -6.71 -19.23
N VAL A 46 14.07 -7.82 -19.93
CA VAL A 46 14.76 -8.12 -21.18
C VAL A 46 13.76 -8.65 -22.21
N ALA A 47 13.98 -8.35 -23.47
CA ALA A 47 13.10 -8.80 -24.54
C ALA A 47 12.95 -10.34 -24.52
N GLY A 48 11.71 -10.84 -24.54
CA GLY A 48 11.38 -12.26 -24.46
C GLY A 48 11.59 -12.90 -23.08
N GLY A 49 11.98 -12.12 -22.08
CA GLY A 49 12.08 -12.58 -20.70
C GLY A 49 10.73 -12.76 -20.01
N PRO A 50 10.70 -13.27 -18.78
CA PRO A 50 9.48 -13.39 -18.00
C PRO A 50 8.94 -12.02 -17.58
N ALA A 51 7.62 -11.89 -17.55
CA ALA A 51 6.95 -10.71 -17.01
C ALA A 51 7.29 -10.55 -15.50
N VAL A 52 7.72 -9.33 -15.13
CA VAL A 52 8.26 -9.03 -13.79
C VAL A 52 7.23 -9.24 -12.69
N GLY A 53 6.02 -8.69 -12.87
CA GLY A 53 4.96 -8.77 -11.87
C GLY A 53 4.61 -10.22 -11.51
N PRO A 54 4.19 -11.05 -12.48
CA PRO A 54 3.91 -12.47 -12.25
C PRO A 54 5.10 -13.26 -11.69
N ALA A 55 6.34 -12.93 -12.07
CA ALA A 55 7.54 -13.58 -11.52
C ALA A 55 7.69 -13.29 -10.02
N LEU A 56 7.53 -12.04 -9.58
CA LEU A 56 7.59 -11.64 -8.17
C LEU A 56 6.47 -12.27 -7.33
N VAL A 57 5.26 -12.37 -7.90
CA VAL A 57 4.12 -13.04 -7.26
C VAL A 57 4.43 -14.51 -7.00
N ARG A 58 4.99 -15.22 -7.98
CA ARG A 58 5.43 -16.63 -7.83
C ARG A 58 6.54 -16.79 -6.80
N LEU A 59 7.57 -15.95 -6.86
CA LEU A 59 8.69 -15.99 -5.90
C LEU A 59 8.23 -15.87 -4.45
N ALA A 60 7.15 -15.13 -4.21
CA ALA A 60 6.58 -14.96 -2.88
C ALA A 60 5.53 -16.02 -2.51
N GLY A 61 5.18 -16.93 -3.43
CA GLY A 61 4.17 -17.96 -3.21
C GLY A 61 2.72 -17.44 -3.24
N PHE A 62 2.46 -16.31 -3.92
CA PHE A 62 1.12 -15.74 -4.04
C PHE A 62 0.36 -16.19 -5.30
N ASP A 63 1.00 -16.92 -6.19
CA ASP A 63 0.41 -17.42 -7.44
C ASP A 63 -0.80 -18.33 -7.20
N SER A 64 -0.75 -19.19 -6.19
CA SER A 64 -1.91 -20.02 -5.80
C SER A 64 -3.10 -19.17 -5.35
N ARG A 65 -2.87 -18.07 -4.62
CA ARG A 65 -3.93 -17.13 -4.22
C ARG A 65 -4.57 -16.44 -5.42
N VAL A 66 -3.76 -16.06 -6.41
CA VAL A 66 -4.26 -15.46 -7.65
C VAL A 66 -5.13 -16.45 -8.41
N THR A 67 -4.66 -17.70 -8.58
CA THR A 67 -5.41 -18.77 -9.25
C THR A 67 -6.70 -19.09 -8.50
N ASP A 68 -6.66 -19.22 -7.19
CA ASP A 68 -7.81 -19.49 -6.34
C ASP A 68 -8.86 -18.38 -6.43
N PHE A 69 -8.43 -17.12 -6.34
CA PHE A 69 -9.32 -15.97 -6.46
C PHE A 69 -10.04 -15.96 -7.80
N THR A 70 -9.31 -16.06 -8.92
CA THR A 70 -9.87 -16.02 -10.26
C THR A 70 -10.88 -17.16 -10.47
N THR A 71 -10.54 -18.37 -10.03
CA THR A 71 -11.44 -19.53 -10.10
C THR A 71 -12.71 -19.32 -9.26
N LYS A 72 -12.59 -18.82 -8.03
CA LYS A 72 -13.71 -18.59 -7.11
C LYS A 72 -14.57 -17.40 -7.53
N LEU A 73 -13.99 -16.37 -8.16
CA LEU A 73 -14.71 -15.21 -8.68
C LEU A 73 -15.72 -15.62 -9.75
N CYS A 74 -15.36 -16.53 -10.68
CA CYS A 74 -16.26 -17.07 -11.69
C CYS A 74 -17.49 -17.79 -11.11
N ARG A 75 -17.40 -18.27 -9.88
CA ARG A 75 -18.50 -18.96 -9.18
C ARG A 75 -19.44 -18.04 -8.43
N GLN A 76 -19.15 -16.74 -8.38
CA GLN A 76 -20.03 -15.76 -7.72
C GLN A 76 -21.23 -15.47 -8.62
N VAL A 77 -22.42 -15.85 -8.19
CA VAL A 77 -23.67 -15.73 -8.95
C VAL A 77 -24.67 -14.76 -8.32
N VAL A 78 -24.34 -14.20 -7.16
CA VAL A 78 -25.19 -13.26 -6.41
C VAL A 78 -24.35 -12.01 -6.06
N PRO A 79 -24.84 -10.78 -6.36
CA PRO A 79 -24.10 -9.54 -6.12
C PRO A 79 -23.55 -9.39 -4.69
N ARG A 80 -24.40 -9.65 -3.68
CA ARG A 80 -24.00 -9.54 -2.27
C ARG A 80 -22.90 -10.54 -1.90
N GLN A 81 -22.94 -11.75 -2.43
CA GLN A 81 -21.90 -12.75 -2.19
C GLN A 81 -20.58 -12.33 -2.86
N ALA A 82 -20.65 -11.76 -4.06
CA ALA A 82 -19.48 -11.21 -4.75
C ALA A 82 -18.83 -10.09 -3.94
N GLN A 83 -19.60 -9.15 -3.39
CA GLN A 83 -19.07 -8.08 -2.53
C GLN A 83 -18.36 -8.65 -1.28
N GLN A 84 -19.01 -9.60 -0.60
CA GLN A 84 -18.42 -10.25 0.58
C GLN A 84 -17.15 -11.04 0.24
N PHE A 85 -17.17 -11.73 -0.90
CA PHE A 85 -16.01 -12.46 -1.41
C PHE A 85 -14.85 -11.50 -1.67
N VAL A 86 -15.07 -10.44 -2.42
CA VAL A 86 -14.05 -9.45 -2.79
C VAL A 86 -13.42 -8.81 -1.56
N ALA A 87 -14.22 -8.37 -0.58
CA ALA A 87 -13.72 -7.78 0.66
C ALA A 87 -12.87 -8.78 1.46
N ARG A 88 -13.37 -10.02 1.59
CA ARG A 88 -12.66 -11.07 2.33
C ARG A 88 -11.32 -11.43 1.69
N GLU A 89 -11.29 -11.61 0.36
CA GLU A 89 -10.06 -11.98 -0.35
C GLU A 89 -9.04 -10.84 -0.37
N GLY A 90 -9.49 -9.57 -0.46
CA GLY A 90 -8.61 -8.41 -0.30
C GLY A 90 -7.92 -8.40 1.07
N ASN A 91 -8.70 -8.54 2.15
CA ASN A 91 -8.15 -8.65 3.51
C ASN A 91 -7.23 -9.88 3.68
N ALA A 92 -7.58 -11.02 3.07
CA ALA A 92 -6.75 -12.22 3.12
C ALA A 92 -5.40 -12.02 2.40
N LEU A 93 -5.38 -11.26 1.30
CA LEU A 93 -4.14 -10.91 0.60
C LEU A 93 -3.25 -10.01 1.47
N TRP A 94 -3.82 -8.96 2.08
CA TRP A 94 -3.10 -8.09 3.02
C TRP A 94 -2.49 -8.90 4.18
N LYS A 95 -3.29 -9.69 4.88
CA LYS A 95 -2.83 -10.52 6.00
C LYS A 95 -1.74 -11.51 5.60
N ALA A 96 -1.83 -12.07 4.41
CA ALA A 96 -0.79 -12.97 3.90
C ALA A 96 0.52 -12.23 3.62
N ALA A 97 0.45 -10.99 3.08
CA ALA A 97 1.63 -10.18 2.84
C ALA A 97 2.30 -9.77 4.17
N VAL A 98 1.51 -9.34 5.16
CA VAL A 98 1.99 -9.02 6.51
C VAL A 98 2.61 -10.23 7.19
N ALA A 99 1.92 -11.38 7.18
CA ALA A 99 2.44 -12.62 7.77
C ALA A 99 3.75 -13.07 7.11
N ARG A 100 3.86 -12.92 5.77
CA ARG A 100 5.10 -13.19 5.04
C ARG A 100 6.20 -12.21 5.45
N ALA A 101 5.92 -10.90 5.46
CA ALA A 101 6.89 -9.88 5.82
C ALA A 101 7.41 -10.06 7.25
N GLN A 102 6.57 -10.50 8.16
CA GLN A 102 6.90 -10.68 9.57
C GLN A 102 7.29 -12.11 9.94
N SER A 103 7.50 -12.98 8.94
CA SER A 103 7.91 -14.37 9.16
C SER A 103 9.24 -14.45 9.91
N THR A 104 9.30 -15.34 10.90
CA THR A 104 10.53 -15.69 11.61
C THR A 104 11.25 -16.88 10.99
N THR A 105 10.65 -17.53 9.99
CA THR A 105 11.26 -18.64 9.24
C THR A 105 12.01 -18.11 8.03
N THR A 106 13.05 -18.84 7.61
CA THR A 106 13.75 -18.54 6.37
C THR A 106 12.82 -18.74 5.19
N LEU A 107 12.64 -17.70 4.40
CA LEU A 107 11.85 -17.71 3.16
C LEU A 107 12.77 -17.88 1.96
N ALA A 108 12.24 -18.48 0.89
CA ALA A 108 12.95 -18.60 -0.38
C ALA A 108 13.18 -17.25 -1.09
N HIS A 109 12.36 -16.24 -0.76
CA HIS A 109 12.47 -14.89 -1.28
C HIS A 109 12.39 -13.88 -0.12
N ASP A 110 13.11 -12.75 -0.22
CA ASP A 110 13.28 -11.77 0.85
C ASP A 110 11.93 -11.34 1.45
N ALA A 111 11.80 -11.46 2.78
CA ALA A 111 10.61 -11.11 3.54
C ALA A 111 10.27 -9.61 3.46
N TYR A 112 11.27 -8.75 3.30
CA TYR A 112 11.11 -7.30 3.20
C TYR A 112 10.65 -6.81 1.82
N ASP A 113 10.40 -7.73 0.86
CA ASP A 113 9.93 -7.34 -0.47
C ASP A 113 8.45 -6.99 -0.48
N ASP A 114 8.12 -5.72 -0.75
CA ASP A 114 6.78 -5.17 -0.86
C ASP A 114 6.12 -5.46 -2.23
N ARG A 115 6.94 -5.68 -3.27
CA ARG A 115 6.47 -5.84 -4.65
C ARG A 115 5.49 -6.99 -4.89
N PRO A 116 5.64 -8.17 -4.25
CA PRO A 116 4.69 -9.26 -4.45
C PRO A 116 3.24 -8.91 -4.11
N LEU A 117 3.00 -8.13 -3.04
CA LEU A 117 1.66 -7.64 -2.70
C LEU A 117 1.10 -6.71 -3.78
N TYR A 118 1.92 -5.76 -4.24
CA TYR A 118 1.55 -4.81 -5.28
C TYR A 118 1.13 -5.53 -6.58
N TRP A 119 1.97 -6.44 -7.07
CA TRP A 119 1.72 -7.17 -8.31
C TRP A 119 0.58 -8.19 -8.19
N ALA A 120 0.42 -8.85 -7.06
CA ALA A 120 -0.73 -9.73 -6.81
C ALA A 120 -2.04 -8.92 -6.82
N ARG A 121 -2.06 -7.75 -6.18
CA ARG A 121 -3.22 -6.84 -6.19
C ARG A 121 -3.58 -6.46 -7.62
N LEU A 122 -2.62 -6.06 -8.46
CA LEU A 122 -2.89 -5.71 -9.86
C LEU A 122 -3.43 -6.88 -10.67
N GLN A 123 -2.93 -8.10 -10.50
CA GLN A 123 -3.51 -9.28 -11.17
C GLN A 123 -4.98 -9.50 -10.77
N LEU A 124 -5.32 -9.24 -9.52
CA LEU A 124 -6.67 -9.46 -9.00
C LEU A 124 -7.63 -8.31 -9.36
N THR A 125 -7.16 -7.06 -9.43
CA THR A 125 -7.97 -5.94 -9.95
C THR A 125 -8.21 -6.08 -11.46
N THR A 126 -7.22 -6.55 -12.22
CA THR A 126 -7.40 -6.94 -13.64
C THR A 126 -8.48 -7.99 -13.80
N ALA A 127 -8.44 -9.04 -12.97
CA ALA A 127 -9.48 -10.08 -13.00
C ALA A 127 -10.88 -9.50 -12.70
N LEU A 128 -11.02 -8.63 -11.68
CA LEU A 128 -12.29 -7.97 -11.36
C LEU A 128 -12.78 -7.07 -12.50
N ARG A 129 -11.87 -6.39 -13.19
CA ARG A 129 -12.17 -5.52 -14.32
C ARG A 129 -12.72 -6.31 -15.51
N GLN A 130 -12.12 -7.44 -15.81
CA GLN A 130 -12.47 -8.31 -16.95
C GLN A 130 -13.57 -9.32 -16.63
N TRP A 131 -13.92 -9.50 -15.37
CA TRP A 131 -14.94 -10.48 -14.95
C TRP A 131 -16.31 -10.19 -15.53
N GLN A 132 -16.95 -11.22 -16.09
CA GLN A 132 -18.31 -11.21 -16.62
C GLN A 132 -19.21 -12.09 -15.74
N PRO A 133 -19.86 -11.54 -14.69
CA PRO A 133 -20.74 -12.30 -13.82
C PRO A 133 -22.03 -12.71 -14.54
N ARG A 134 -22.69 -13.75 -14.02
CA ARG A 134 -24.00 -14.19 -14.51
C ARG A 134 -25.18 -13.28 -14.08
N PHE A 135 -24.90 -12.22 -13.33
CA PHE A 135 -25.86 -11.19 -12.95
C PHE A 135 -25.46 -9.83 -13.55
N ALA A 136 -26.44 -8.93 -13.63
CA ALA A 136 -26.15 -7.59 -14.13
C ALA A 136 -25.20 -6.85 -13.17
N LEU A 137 -24.08 -6.37 -13.70
CA LEU A 137 -23.08 -5.59 -12.98
C LEU A 137 -22.84 -4.29 -13.74
N SER A 138 -23.32 -3.18 -13.18
CA SER A 138 -23.11 -1.87 -13.78
C SER A 138 -21.62 -1.47 -13.71
N THR A 139 -21.17 -0.55 -14.57
CA THR A 139 -19.81 0.02 -14.52
C THR A 139 -19.50 0.62 -13.14
N HIS A 140 -20.47 1.31 -12.54
CA HIS A 140 -20.34 1.89 -11.21
C HIS A 140 -20.17 0.82 -10.12
N ASP A 141 -20.96 -0.24 -10.14
CA ASP A 141 -20.84 -1.31 -9.13
C ASP A 141 -19.54 -2.09 -9.31
N ARG A 142 -19.08 -2.28 -10.55
CA ARG A 142 -17.76 -2.86 -10.84
C ARG A 142 -16.64 -2.01 -10.26
N ALA A 143 -16.69 -0.69 -10.46
CA ALA A 143 -15.71 0.24 -9.88
C ALA A 143 -15.69 0.15 -8.36
N LYS A 144 -16.86 0.05 -7.70
CA LYS A 144 -16.96 -0.15 -6.25
C LYS A 144 -16.35 -1.48 -5.79
N LEU A 145 -16.57 -2.57 -6.52
CA LEU A 145 -15.95 -3.86 -6.20
C LEU A 145 -14.43 -3.80 -6.29
N ILE A 146 -13.90 -3.16 -7.34
CA ILE A 146 -12.46 -2.97 -7.51
C ILE A 146 -11.89 -2.12 -6.36
N GLN A 147 -12.52 -0.98 -6.05
CA GLN A 147 -12.11 -0.13 -4.94
C GLN A 147 -12.16 -0.86 -3.59
N GLN A 148 -13.22 -1.62 -3.33
CA GLN A 148 -13.36 -2.41 -2.10
C GLN A 148 -12.24 -3.45 -1.96
N PHE A 149 -11.91 -4.15 -3.05
CA PHE A 149 -10.79 -5.09 -3.06
C PHE A 149 -9.46 -4.38 -2.86
N ASP A 150 -9.23 -3.29 -3.61
CA ASP A 150 -8.01 -2.51 -3.53
C ASP A 150 -7.78 -2.00 -2.09
N TRP A 151 -8.76 -1.35 -1.48
CA TRP A 151 -8.66 -0.85 -0.11
C TRP A 151 -8.45 -1.97 0.92
N ALA A 152 -9.16 -3.08 0.81
CA ALA A 152 -9.01 -4.21 1.70
C ALA A 152 -7.60 -4.84 1.60
N SER A 153 -7.03 -4.91 0.39
CA SER A 153 -5.70 -5.46 0.15
C SER A 153 -4.54 -4.50 0.48
N ARG A 154 -4.86 -3.29 0.95
CA ARG A 154 -3.92 -2.26 1.40
C ARG A 154 -3.83 -2.13 2.93
N GLY A 155 -4.65 -2.87 3.69
CA GLY A 155 -4.74 -2.72 5.15
C GLY A 155 -5.72 -1.65 5.62
N LEU A 156 -6.45 -0.96 4.70
CA LEU A 156 -7.38 0.11 5.08
C LEU A 156 -8.60 -0.39 5.85
N SER A 157 -8.98 -1.65 5.67
CA SER A 157 -10.13 -2.27 6.33
C SER A 157 -9.78 -3.04 7.61
N ASP A 158 -8.51 -3.16 7.96
CA ASP A 158 -8.01 -3.92 9.11
C ASP A 158 -7.12 -3.05 10.01
N SER A 159 -7.53 -1.81 10.25
CA SER A 159 -6.78 -0.80 11.02
C SER A 159 -7.14 -0.77 12.51
N ALA A 160 -7.77 -1.83 13.03
CA ALA A 160 -8.21 -1.87 14.40
C ALA A 160 -7.06 -2.18 15.38
N PHE A 161 -6.79 -1.23 16.29
CA PHE A 161 -5.87 -1.47 17.39
C PHE A 161 -6.49 -2.44 18.41
N ALA A 162 -5.74 -3.45 18.82
CA ALA A 162 -6.16 -4.29 19.93
C ALA A 162 -6.36 -3.42 21.19
N PRO A 163 -7.50 -3.54 21.92
CA PRO A 163 -7.72 -2.76 23.14
C PRO A 163 -6.75 -3.19 24.23
N ARG A 164 -5.78 -2.32 24.55
CA ARG A 164 -4.76 -2.55 25.58
C ARG A 164 -4.52 -1.28 26.38
N PRO A 165 -4.90 -1.22 27.65
CA PRO A 165 -4.64 -0.05 28.50
C PRO A 165 -3.14 0.22 28.63
N GLY A 166 -2.75 1.51 28.57
CA GLY A 166 -1.37 1.95 28.79
C GLY A 166 -0.40 1.65 27.64
N VAL A 167 -0.89 1.20 26.48
CA VAL A 167 -0.10 0.97 25.27
C VAL A 167 -0.34 2.11 24.29
N ARG A 168 0.75 2.74 23.83
CA ARG A 168 0.68 3.78 22.80
C ARG A 168 0.26 3.17 21.46
N LYS A 169 -0.54 3.90 20.68
CA LYS A 169 -1.10 3.49 19.39
C LYS A 169 -0.59 4.41 18.29
N ILE A 170 0.05 3.87 17.29
CA ILE A 170 0.58 4.65 16.17
C ILE A 170 0.00 4.11 14.86
N ALA A 171 -0.70 4.96 14.11
CA ALA A 171 -1.15 4.68 12.75
C ALA A 171 -0.09 5.11 11.74
N VAL A 172 0.28 4.21 10.83
CA VAL A 172 1.38 4.39 9.89
C VAL A 172 0.92 4.11 8.47
N THR A 173 1.37 4.91 7.49
CA THR A 173 1.19 4.53 6.08
C THR A 173 2.53 4.50 5.35
N GLY A 174 2.70 3.48 4.49
CA GLY A 174 3.71 3.44 3.44
C GLY A 174 3.08 3.70 2.07
N PHE A 175 3.83 3.43 1.01
CA PHE A 175 3.38 3.59 -0.38
C PHE A 175 3.74 2.38 -1.23
N ASP A 176 2.94 2.15 -2.28
CA ASP A 176 3.26 1.22 -3.35
C ASP A 176 4.55 1.61 -4.11
N PRO A 177 5.16 0.68 -4.85
CA PRO A 177 6.18 1.00 -5.85
C PRO A 177 5.69 2.04 -6.87
N PHE A 178 6.61 2.88 -7.37
CA PHE A 178 6.27 3.97 -8.27
C PHE A 178 7.37 4.22 -9.32
N GLN A 179 7.04 5.02 -10.36
CA GLN A 179 7.92 5.27 -11.51
C GLN A 179 8.34 3.98 -12.20
N LEU A 180 7.39 3.12 -12.52
CA LEU A 180 7.59 1.75 -12.98
C LEU A 180 7.76 1.62 -14.51
N THR A 181 8.25 2.62 -15.20
CA THR A 181 8.41 2.61 -16.65
C THR A 181 9.71 1.91 -17.06
N GLY A 182 9.65 1.04 -18.07
CA GLY A 182 10.79 0.31 -18.61
C GLY A 182 11.44 -0.61 -17.56
N THR A 183 12.77 -0.63 -17.46
CA THR A 183 13.49 -1.47 -16.49
C THR A 183 13.18 -1.12 -15.02
N ASN A 184 12.52 0.01 -14.78
CA ASN A 184 12.08 0.40 -13.45
C ASN A 184 10.86 -0.41 -12.96
N VAL A 185 10.22 -1.21 -13.79
CA VAL A 185 9.13 -2.13 -13.41
C VAL A 185 9.48 -3.04 -12.23
N ARG A 186 10.77 -3.24 -11.95
CA ARG A 186 11.29 -4.02 -10.81
C ARG A 186 11.50 -3.21 -9.53
N ARG A 187 11.21 -1.90 -9.50
CA ARG A 187 11.39 -1.06 -8.30
C ARG A 187 10.54 -1.56 -7.13
N ALA A 188 11.11 -1.46 -5.93
CA ALA A 188 10.42 -1.61 -4.65
C ALA A 188 10.28 -0.25 -3.98
N ASN A 189 9.39 -0.16 -2.98
CA ASN A 189 9.26 1.03 -2.15
C ASN A 189 9.58 0.69 -0.69
N PRO A 190 10.66 1.22 -0.11
CA PRO A 190 11.04 0.89 1.26
C PRO A 190 10.00 1.33 2.29
N ALA A 191 9.16 2.33 1.98
CA ALA A 191 8.05 2.73 2.85
C ALA A 191 6.93 1.67 2.88
N GLY A 192 6.60 1.05 1.74
CA GLY A 192 5.67 -0.08 1.66
C GLY A 192 6.21 -1.30 2.39
N ALA A 193 7.50 -1.61 2.19
CA ALA A 193 8.20 -2.67 2.93
C ALA A 193 8.12 -2.46 4.44
N ALA A 194 8.37 -1.23 4.91
CA ALA A 194 8.27 -0.88 6.33
C ALA A 194 6.84 -1.02 6.87
N ALA A 195 5.82 -0.59 6.12
CA ALA A 195 4.42 -0.73 6.52
C ALA A 195 4.05 -2.20 6.77
N LEU A 196 4.45 -3.12 5.89
CA LEU A 196 4.22 -4.56 6.06
C LEU A 196 4.95 -5.12 7.30
N GLN A 197 6.13 -4.60 7.62
CA GLN A 197 6.88 -4.99 8.82
C GLN A 197 6.23 -4.48 10.11
N LEU A 198 5.45 -3.40 10.05
CA LEU A 198 4.90 -2.70 11.21
C LEU A 198 3.46 -3.12 11.55
N ASP A 199 2.66 -3.54 10.57
CA ASP A 199 1.22 -3.79 10.77
C ASP A 199 0.96 -4.81 11.86
N GLY A 200 0.10 -4.46 12.83
CA GLY A 200 -0.26 -5.31 13.97
C GLY A 200 0.86 -5.56 14.98
N ARG A 201 2.07 -4.98 14.79
CA ARG A 201 3.21 -5.19 15.71
C ARG A 201 3.02 -4.49 17.03
N GLU A 202 3.42 -5.20 18.10
CA GLU A 202 3.71 -4.60 19.40
C GLU A 202 5.23 -4.50 19.57
N ILE A 203 5.73 -3.32 19.90
CA ILE A 203 7.15 -3.05 20.13
C ILE A 203 7.34 -2.60 21.58
N THR A 204 8.24 -3.25 22.29
CA THR A 204 8.67 -2.80 23.62
C THR A 204 9.76 -1.74 23.46
N THR A 205 9.55 -0.59 24.07
CA THR A 205 10.49 0.53 24.09
C THR A 205 10.89 0.86 25.54
N PRO A 206 11.95 1.64 25.77
CA PRO A 206 12.32 2.08 27.13
C PRO A 206 11.20 2.82 27.87
N THR A 207 10.28 3.47 27.12
CA THR A 207 9.16 4.27 27.68
C THR A 207 7.83 3.53 27.71
N GLY A 208 7.79 2.24 27.42
CA GLY A 208 6.58 1.42 27.41
C GLY A 208 6.38 0.69 26.08
N LYS A 209 5.19 0.17 25.90
CA LYS A 209 4.81 -0.58 24.69
C LYS A 209 4.13 0.32 23.66
N VAL A 210 4.38 0.04 22.40
CA VAL A 210 3.76 0.70 21.25
C VAL A 210 3.10 -0.37 20.38
N VAL A 211 1.86 -0.18 20.02
CA VAL A 211 1.13 -0.99 19.04
C VAL A 211 0.97 -0.18 17.76
N LEU A 212 1.24 -0.82 16.62
CA LEU A 212 1.19 -0.18 15.32
C LEU A 212 0.08 -0.79 14.47
N GLN A 213 -0.60 0.05 13.70
CA GLN A 213 -1.44 -0.36 12.59
C GLN A 213 -0.93 0.34 11.34
N ALA A 214 -0.80 -0.41 10.26
CA ALA A 214 -0.23 0.13 9.05
C ALA A 214 -1.10 -0.15 7.82
N ALA A 215 -0.95 0.71 6.81
CA ALA A 215 -1.53 0.53 5.49
C ALA A 215 -0.54 0.97 4.39
N VAL A 216 -0.81 0.59 3.15
CA VAL A 216 -0.03 1.01 1.98
C VAL A 216 -0.90 1.86 1.07
N LEU A 217 -0.53 3.12 0.87
CA LEU A 217 -1.23 4.06 0.01
C LEU A 217 -0.91 3.78 -1.48
N PRO A 218 -1.88 3.96 -2.39
CA PRO A 218 -1.62 3.90 -3.82
C PRO A 218 -0.80 5.10 -4.29
N VAL A 219 -0.03 4.93 -5.35
CA VAL A 219 0.60 6.05 -6.05
C VAL A 219 -0.33 6.48 -7.20
N LEU A 220 -1.51 6.94 -6.84
CA LEU A 220 -2.60 7.34 -7.75
C LEU A 220 -3.31 8.58 -7.23
N TRP A 221 -3.35 9.66 -8.04
CA TRP A 221 -4.08 10.88 -7.70
C TRP A 221 -5.56 10.60 -7.44
N GLY A 222 -6.18 9.74 -8.28
CA GLY A 222 -7.57 9.36 -8.12
C GLY A 222 -7.86 8.69 -6.77
N GLY A 223 -6.98 7.81 -6.29
CA GLY A 223 -7.13 7.17 -4.98
C GLY A 223 -7.10 8.19 -3.83
N PHE A 224 -6.27 9.23 -3.95
CA PHE A 224 -6.26 10.33 -2.99
C PHE A 224 -7.53 11.17 -3.05
N ASP A 225 -8.07 11.42 -4.25
CA ASP A 225 -9.34 12.15 -4.42
C ASP A 225 -10.54 11.36 -3.89
N GLU A 226 -10.48 10.04 -3.92
CA GLU A 226 -11.44 9.14 -3.27
C GLU A 226 -11.32 9.11 -1.74
N GLY A 227 -10.31 9.77 -1.16
CA GLY A 227 -10.15 9.91 0.29
C GLY A 227 -9.44 8.73 0.98
N VAL A 228 -8.55 8.03 0.28
CA VAL A 228 -7.83 6.86 0.84
C VAL A 228 -7.05 7.21 2.10
N VAL A 229 -6.47 8.41 2.19
CA VAL A 229 -5.73 8.90 3.37
C VAL A 229 -6.69 9.16 4.52
N GLU A 230 -7.76 9.88 4.26
CA GLU A 230 -8.80 10.20 5.23
C GLU A 230 -9.49 8.93 5.75
N GLN A 231 -9.73 7.96 4.88
CA GLN A 231 -10.33 6.69 5.28
C GLN A 231 -9.48 5.97 6.32
N PHE A 232 -8.16 5.86 6.12
CA PHE A 232 -7.29 5.19 7.07
C PHE A 232 -7.14 5.98 8.37
N TYR A 233 -6.74 7.24 8.30
CA TYR A 233 -6.44 8.03 9.49
C TYR A 233 -7.70 8.49 10.23
N GLY A 234 -8.79 8.78 9.52
CA GLY A 234 -10.08 9.10 10.12
C GLY A 234 -10.67 7.93 10.90
N THR A 235 -10.61 6.72 10.34
CA THR A 235 -11.02 5.49 11.07
C THR A 235 -10.11 5.21 12.26
N ALA A 236 -8.81 5.47 12.14
CA ALA A 236 -7.88 5.31 13.25
C ALA A 236 -8.19 6.28 14.40
N LEU A 237 -8.66 7.51 14.13
CA LEU A 237 -9.03 8.48 15.17
C LEU A 237 -10.12 7.97 16.13
N GLU A 238 -11.06 7.17 15.65
CA GLU A 238 -12.11 6.56 16.49
C GLU A 238 -11.53 5.70 17.61
N GLN A 239 -10.31 5.22 17.42
CA GLN A 239 -9.61 4.34 18.36
C GLN A 239 -8.59 5.08 19.23
N LYS A 240 -8.59 6.42 19.17
CA LYS A 240 -7.76 7.32 19.97
C LYS A 240 -6.26 6.95 19.87
N PRO A 241 -5.64 7.10 18.70
CA PRO A 241 -4.22 6.89 18.52
C PRO A 241 -3.42 8.02 19.20
N ASP A 242 -2.16 7.75 19.48
CA ASP A 242 -1.23 8.75 20.00
C ASP A 242 -0.52 9.50 18.87
N ALA A 243 -0.34 8.86 17.71
CA ALA A 243 0.34 9.49 16.58
C ALA A 243 -0.11 8.95 15.21
N PHE A 244 0.04 9.82 14.20
CA PHE A 244 -0.02 9.55 12.77
C PHE A 244 1.36 9.75 12.14
N VAL A 245 1.86 8.76 11.41
CA VAL A 245 3.12 8.85 10.69
C VAL A 245 2.91 8.40 9.24
N THR A 246 2.97 9.33 8.31
CA THR A 246 3.02 8.99 6.89
C THR A 246 4.47 8.79 6.47
N ILE A 247 4.75 7.77 5.66
CA ILE A 247 6.12 7.39 5.26
C ILE A 247 6.17 7.23 3.75
N SER A 248 7.17 7.81 3.11
CA SER A 248 7.42 7.64 1.68
C SER A 248 8.93 7.65 1.37
N GLN A 249 9.29 7.28 0.14
CA GLN A 249 10.66 7.37 -0.33
C GLN A 249 11.00 8.81 -0.73
N GLY A 250 12.10 9.34 -0.20
CA GLY A 250 12.55 10.70 -0.37
C GLY A 250 13.89 10.84 -1.08
N ARG A 251 14.88 11.43 -0.41
CA ARG A 251 16.20 11.75 -0.96
C ARG A 251 17.21 10.63 -0.69
N PRO A 252 18.28 10.49 -1.51
CA PRO A 252 19.31 9.49 -1.27
C PRO A 252 20.04 9.67 0.07
N GLY A 253 20.38 8.56 0.71
CA GLY A 253 21.37 8.47 1.78
C GLY A 253 20.97 8.99 3.16
N LYS A 254 19.73 9.44 3.36
CA LYS A 254 19.26 9.95 4.66
C LYS A 254 17.76 9.84 4.84
N PHE A 255 17.31 9.89 6.09
CA PHE A 255 15.94 10.14 6.47
C PHE A 255 15.69 11.64 6.64
N ASP A 256 14.56 12.12 6.12
CA ASP A 256 14.07 13.46 6.37
C ASP A 256 12.77 13.40 7.17
N ILE A 257 12.73 14.06 8.33
CA ILE A 257 11.47 14.37 9.01
C ILE A 257 11.01 15.69 8.42
N GLU A 258 9.83 15.70 7.79
CA GLU A 258 9.34 16.89 7.10
C GLU A 258 8.69 17.84 8.09
N ARG A 259 9.14 19.11 8.12
CA ARG A 259 8.54 20.11 8.99
C ARG A 259 7.19 20.58 8.47
N TRP A 260 7.08 20.84 7.18
CA TRP A 260 5.91 21.48 6.59
C TRP A 260 5.23 20.59 5.53
N ALA A 261 3.92 20.41 5.66
CA ALA A 261 3.07 19.93 4.57
C ALA A 261 2.38 21.12 3.91
N ALA A 262 2.43 21.21 2.59
CA ALA A 262 1.81 22.27 1.79
C ALA A 262 0.45 21.83 1.25
N ARG A 263 -0.50 22.78 1.16
CA ARG A 263 -1.83 22.59 0.55
C ARG A 263 -1.79 22.52 -0.97
N TRP A 264 -0.68 22.27 -1.58
CA TRP A 264 -0.53 22.21 -3.03
C TRP A 264 -0.07 20.85 -3.48
N ARG A 265 -0.66 20.36 -4.59
CA ARG A 265 -0.28 19.12 -5.24
C ARG A 265 0.32 19.38 -6.63
N GLY A 266 1.20 18.49 -7.08
CA GLY A 266 1.87 18.55 -8.37
C GLY A 266 3.01 17.55 -8.44
N GLY A 267 4.04 17.89 -9.22
CA GLY A 267 5.25 17.09 -9.36
C GLY A 267 5.16 16.07 -10.49
N PHE A 268 5.19 14.80 -10.18
CA PHE A 268 5.24 13.73 -11.16
C PHE A 268 3.84 13.21 -11.55
N ALA A 269 3.76 12.60 -12.72
CA ALA A 269 2.62 11.75 -13.05
C ALA A 269 2.58 10.53 -12.11
N ASP A 270 1.37 10.07 -11.82
CA ASP A 270 1.13 8.87 -11.00
C ASP A 270 1.37 7.55 -11.77
N ASN A 271 1.09 6.41 -11.15
CA ASN A 271 1.28 5.11 -11.80
C ASN A 271 0.35 4.87 -13.00
N ASN A 272 -0.70 5.65 -13.17
CA ASN A 272 -1.54 5.66 -14.37
C ASN A 272 -1.12 6.73 -15.39
N ASN A 273 0.06 7.34 -15.22
CA ASN A 273 0.58 8.45 -16.03
C ASN A 273 -0.33 9.70 -16.01
N VAL A 274 -1.11 9.89 -14.97
CA VAL A 274 -1.96 11.06 -14.76
C VAL A 274 -1.19 12.11 -13.96
N GLY A 275 -1.14 13.35 -14.47
CA GLY A 275 -0.66 14.53 -13.74
C GLY A 275 -1.82 15.21 -13.00
N SER A 276 -1.56 15.78 -11.82
CA SER A 276 -2.53 16.61 -11.10
C SER A 276 -1.84 17.80 -10.47
N TYR A 277 -2.41 19.00 -10.66
CA TYR A 277 -1.82 20.26 -10.19
C TYR A 277 -2.90 21.14 -9.59
N GLY A 278 -2.63 21.73 -8.44
CA GLY A 278 -3.55 22.66 -7.79
C GLY A 278 -3.59 22.49 -6.27
N SER A 279 -4.54 23.15 -5.66
CA SER A 279 -4.79 22.96 -4.22
C SER A 279 -5.26 21.53 -3.96
N VAL A 280 -4.76 20.94 -2.88
CA VAL A 280 -5.21 19.61 -2.42
C VAL A 280 -6.73 19.62 -2.27
N PRO A 281 -7.47 18.78 -3.04
CA PRO A 281 -8.93 18.77 -2.99
C PRO A 281 -9.45 18.19 -1.67
N ASN A 282 -10.74 18.43 -1.44
CA ASN A 282 -11.44 17.86 -0.30
C ASN A 282 -11.89 16.44 -0.61
N ALA A 283 -11.80 15.56 0.39
CA ALA A 283 -12.42 14.25 0.34
C ALA A 283 -13.83 14.31 0.94
N ALA A 284 -14.81 13.71 0.26
CA ALA A 284 -16.20 13.75 0.69
C ALA A 284 -16.38 13.03 2.05
N GLY A 285 -17.19 13.63 2.92
CA GLY A 285 -17.53 13.05 4.23
C GLY A 285 -16.54 13.30 5.36
N TRP A 286 -15.42 13.99 5.09
CA TRP A 286 -14.40 14.28 6.08
C TRP A 286 -14.30 15.79 6.39
N PRO A 287 -13.94 16.20 7.63
CA PRO A 287 -13.69 17.60 7.93
C PRO A 287 -12.44 18.10 7.21
N GLN A 288 -12.53 19.30 6.62
CA GLN A 288 -11.53 19.83 5.70
C GLN A 288 -11.15 21.27 6.07
N PRO A 289 -10.48 21.51 7.21
CA PRO A 289 -9.99 22.84 7.54
C PRO A 289 -9.00 23.33 6.47
N VAL A 290 -9.02 24.62 6.19
CA VAL A 290 -8.16 25.27 5.21
C VAL A 290 -6.92 25.81 5.92
N ASN A 291 -5.80 25.13 5.73
CA ASN A 291 -4.48 25.57 6.16
C ASN A 291 -3.58 25.54 4.93
N GLU A 292 -2.87 26.62 4.63
CA GLU A 292 -1.91 26.62 3.52
C GLU A 292 -0.73 25.71 3.84
N PHE A 293 -0.23 25.76 5.07
CA PHE A 293 0.78 24.86 5.59
C PHE A 293 0.32 24.19 6.88
N ILE A 294 0.73 22.95 7.10
CA ILE A 294 0.54 22.25 8.36
C ILE A 294 1.92 21.80 8.87
N GLU A 295 2.27 22.21 10.06
CA GLU A 295 3.53 21.85 10.71
C GLU A 295 3.43 20.44 11.30
N THR A 296 4.54 19.69 11.25
CA THR A 296 4.69 18.43 11.98
C THR A 296 4.59 18.66 13.49
N SER A 297 3.92 17.77 14.19
CA SER A 297 3.96 17.69 15.65
C SER A 297 4.73 16.46 16.16
N LEU A 298 5.42 15.74 15.27
CA LEU A 298 6.29 14.63 15.68
C LEU A 298 7.43 15.15 16.57
N PRO A 299 7.89 14.36 17.53
CA PRO A 299 9.01 14.72 18.40
C PRO A 299 10.35 14.60 17.64
N PHE A 300 10.52 15.40 16.59
CA PHE A 300 11.59 15.26 15.61
C PHE A 300 12.99 15.32 16.25
N GLN A 301 13.21 16.16 17.26
CA GLN A 301 14.52 16.22 17.93
C GLN A 301 14.83 14.90 18.66
N LYS A 302 13.83 14.32 19.36
CA LYS A 302 13.96 13.02 20.02
C LYS A 302 14.23 11.90 19.00
N MET A 303 13.59 11.96 17.82
CA MET A 303 13.82 10.99 16.74
C MET A 303 15.23 11.10 16.15
N ILE A 304 15.77 12.32 16.00
CA ILE A 304 17.15 12.58 15.53
C ILE A 304 18.16 12.06 16.56
N ASP A 305 17.98 12.41 17.83
CA ASP A 305 18.89 12.09 18.91
C ASP A 305 18.94 10.59 19.23
N ALA A 306 17.92 9.84 18.79
CA ALA A 306 17.84 8.39 19.03
C ALA A 306 18.92 7.56 18.30
N GLY A 307 19.58 8.09 17.29
CA GLY A 307 20.70 7.43 16.61
C GLY A 307 20.36 6.04 16.06
N THR A 308 19.22 5.89 15.37
CA THR A 308 18.53 4.62 15.14
C THR A 308 19.06 3.75 14.02
N GLY A 309 20.18 3.99 13.41
CA GLY A 309 20.65 3.09 12.35
C GLY A 309 21.67 3.71 11.40
N PRO A 310 21.92 3.08 10.23
CA PRO A 310 23.04 3.46 9.38
C PRO A 310 22.86 4.78 8.63
N PHE A 311 21.60 5.26 8.51
CA PHE A 311 21.33 6.51 7.78
C PHE A 311 21.14 7.67 8.75
N PRO A 312 21.73 8.86 8.46
CA PRO A 312 21.47 10.06 9.24
C PRO A 312 19.99 10.45 9.15
N VAL A 313 19.47 11.02 10.25
CA VAL A 313 18.11 11.53 10.36
C VAL A 313 18.18 13.04 10.53
N VAL A 314 17.46 13.79 9.71
CA VAL A 314 17.47 15.25 9.76
C VAL A 314 16.06 15.83 9.70
N LEU A 315 15.88 17.04 10.26
CA LEU A 315 14.67 17.81 10.06
C LEU A 315 14.78 18.61 8.75
N ASN A 316 13.92 18.31 7.77
CA ASN A 316 13.80 19.11 6.57
C ASN A 316 12.85 20.27 6.82
N ARG A 317 13.39 21.49 6.81
CA ARG A 317 12.65 22.74 7.07
C ARG A 317 12.19 23.43 5.78
N SER A 318 12.64 22.97 4.62
CA SER A 318 12.40 23.64 3.34
C SER A 318 10.93 23.62 2.96
N PHE A 319 10.43 24.73 2.47
CA PHE A 319 9.13 24.87 1.83
C PHE A 319 9.18 26.02 0.82
N CYS A 320 8.18 26.10 -0.07
CA CYS A 320 8.05 27.24 -0.98
C CYS A 320 6.61 27.79 -0.93
N GLU A 321 6.50 29.10 -1.08
CA GLU A 321 5.23 29.83 -1.08
C GLU A 321 5.14 30.81 -2.27
N TRP A 322 3.91 31.20 -2.61
CA TRP A 322 3.61 32.25 -3.59
C TRP A 322 2.99 33.47 -2.93
N VAL A 323 3.26 34.66 -3.48
CA VAL A 323 2.44 35.84 -3.23
C VAL A 323 1.04 35.65 -3.84
N VAL A 324 1.01 35.22 -5.10
CA VAL A 324 -0.18 34.84 -5.86
C VAL A 324 0.16 33.56 -6.60
N VAL A 325 -0.76 32.62 -6.70
CA VAL A 325 -0.59 31.34 -7.40
C VAL A 325 -0.05 31.58 -8.80
N GLY A 326 1.05 30.87 -9.14
CA GLY A 326 1.71 30.96 -10.44
C GLY A 326 2.73 32.10 -10.57
N SER A 327 2.91 32.95 -9.53
CA SER A 327 4.03 33.90 -9.48
C SER A 327 5.34 33.17 -9.20
N GLN A 328 6.45 33.93 -9.11
CA GLN A 328 7.71 33.35 -8.68
C GLN A 328 7.58 32.73 -7.27
N GLN A 329 8.05 31.50 -7.10
CA GLN A 329 8.10 30.84 -5.80
C GLN A 329 9.23 31.42 -4.94
N GLU A 330 8.91 31.68 -3.68
CA GLU A 330 9.88 32.03 -2.67
C GLU A 330 10.10 30.81 -1.75
N CYS A 331 11.30 30.20 -1.84
CA CYS A 331 11.64 29.03 -1.03
C CYS A 331 12.42 29.42 0.23
N ARG A 332 12.05 28.85 1.37
CA ARG A 332 12.53 29.25 2.69
C ARG A 332 12.71 28.04 3.61
N THR A 333 13.27 28.30 4.81
CA THR A 333 13.51 27.27 5.85
C THR A 333 13.08 27.74 7.25
N ASP A 334 12.48 28.91 7.35
CA ASP A 334 11.92 29.50 8.58
C ASP A 334 10.42 29.19 8.74
N GLU A 335 9.58 30.19 8.92
CA GLU A 335 8.13 30.08 9.08
C GLU A 335 7.39 30.53 7.80
N PRO A 336 6.28 29.85 7.41
CA PRO A 336 5.42 30.35 6.35
C PRO A 336 4.91 31.77 6.62
N THR A 337 4.88 32.59 5.57
CA THR A 337 4.42 33.98 5.70
C THR A 337 2.88 34.02 5.77
N PRO A 338 2.29 34.66 6.76
CA PRO A 338 0.83 34.81 6.84
C PRO A 338 0.24 35.43 5.56
N GLY A 339 -0.81 34.79 5.01
CA GLY A 339 -1.49 35.26 3.80
C GLY A 339 -0.86 34.83 2.47
N ARG A 340 0.30 34.14 2.50
CA ARG A 340 0.89 33.52 1.31
C ARG A 340 0.21 32.19 1.00
N VAL A 341 0.31 31.78 -0.26
CA VAL A 341 -0.24 30.50 -0.74
C VAL A 341 0.86 29.44 -0.80
N ALA A 342 0.58 28.28 -0.29
CA ALA A 342 1.53 27.16 -0.32
C ALA A 342 1.80 26.69 -1.75
N ALA A 343 3.09 26.51 -2.07
CA ALA A 343 3.54 26.03 -3.39
C ALA A 343 4.17 24.63 -3.28
N VAL A 344 5.06 24.43 -2.29
CA VAL A 344 5.82 23.20 -2.10
C VAL A 344 5.98 22.95 -0.61
N GLY A 345 5.69 21.74 -0.14
CA GLY A 345 6.01 21.32 1.23
C GLY A 345 7.44 20.84 1.38
N GLY A 346 7.83 20.43 2.58
CA GLY A 346 9.17 19.93 2.87
C GLY A 346 9.56 18.76 2.00
N GLY A 347 8.64 17.87 1.72
CA GLY A 347 8.83 16.70 0.85
C GLY A 347 8.47 16.91 -0.62
N GLY A 348 8.40 18.13 -1.10
CA GLY A 348 7.95 18.44 -2.46
C GLY A 348 6.46 18.78 -2.52
N ASN A 349 5.82 18.49 -3.65
CA ASN A 349 4.38 18.69 -3.85
C ASN A 349 3.70 17.46 -4.46
N TYR A 350 4.34 16.30 -4.38
CA TYR A 350 3.81 15.02 -4.84
C TYR A 350 2.94 14.34 -3.74
N LEU A 351 2.51 13.11 -3.98
CA LEU A 351 1.64 12.34 -3.08
C LEU A 351 2.21 12.17 -1.66
N SER A 352 3.53 12.22 -1.50
CA SER A 352 4.19 12.23 -0.19
C SER A 352 3.79 13.46 0.65
N ASN A 353 3.91 14.65 0.09
CA ASN A 353 3.45 15.89 0.73
C ASN A 353 1.94 15.82 1.00
N GLU A 354 1.16 15.37 0.01
CA GLU A 354 -0.28 15.31 0.15
C GLU A 354 -0.73 14.29 1.22
N SER A 355 -0.03 13.17 1.38
CA SER A 355 -0.34 12.21 2.44
C SER A 355 -0.17 12.84 3.83
N MET A 356 0.93 13.57 4.05
CA MET A 356 1.16 14.33 5.29
C MET A 356 0.08 15.39 5.50
N TYR A 357 -0.23 16.17 4.45
CA TYR A 357 -1.21 17.25 4.52
C TYR A 357 -2.59 16.70 4.89
N ARG A 358 -3.10 15.68 4.17
CA ARG A 358 -4.42 15.09 4.39
C ARG A 358 -4.55 14.42 5.74
N ALA A 359 -3.57 13.62 6.18
CA ALA A 359 -3.57 12.96 7.48
C ALA A 359 -3.67 13.99 8.63
N ASN A 360 -2.87 15.07 8.55
CA ASN A 360 -2.90 16.12 9.55
C ASN A 360 -4.15 16.99 9.45
N ARG A 361 -4.67 17.26 8.24
CA ARG A 361 -5.93 17.98 8.03
C ARG A 361 -7.11 17.27 8.69
N VAL A 362 -7.21 15.94 8.55
CA VAL A 362 -8.22 15.12 9.24
C VAL A 362 -8.08 15.27 10.75
N ARG A 363 -6.88 15.10 11.29
CA ARG A 363 -6.59 15.25 12.71
C ARG A 363 -7.03 16.61 13.25
N ILE A 364 -6.66 17.70 12.57
CA ILE A 364 -7.03 19.07 12.94
C ILE A 364 -8.55 19.26 12.84
N GLY A 365 -9.16 18.77 11.76
CA GLY A 365 -10.60 18.90 11.52
C GLY A 365 -11.47 18.22 12.56
N TYR A 366 -11.00 17.13 13.16
CA TYR A 366 -11.65 16.49 14.32
C TYR A 366 -11.24 17.08 15.68
N GLY A 367 -10.44 18.15 15.71
CA GLY A 367 -9.94 18.74 16.95
C GLY A 367 -9.00 17.83 17.74
N ALA A 368 -8.44 16.78 17.12
CA ALA A 368 -7.54 15.81 17.76
C ALA A 368 -6.11 16.37 17.89
N THR A 369 -5.96 17.53 18.52
CA THR A 369 -4.67 18.24 18.64
C THR A 369 -3.66 17.55 19.56
N ASN A 370 -4.13 16.63 20.40
CA ASN A 370 -3.30 15.77 21.25
C ASN A 370 -2.67 14.58 20.49
N VAL A 371 -3.16 14.25 19.30
CA VAL A 371 -2.56 13.23 18.44
C VAL A 371 -1.40 13.86 17.70
N LEU A 372 -0.19 13.27 17.78
CA LEU A 372 0.96 13.72 17.00
C LEU A 372 0.76 13.40 15.52
N GLY A 373 1.36 14.19 14.63
CA GLY A 373 1.25 13.94 13.19
C GLY A 373 2.38 14.54 12.38
N GLY A 374 2.86 13.78 11.39
CA GLY A 374 3.91 14.23 10.49
C GLY A 374 4.32 13.19 9.47
N HIS A 375 5.44 13.46 8.78
CA HIS A 375 5.92 12.66 7.67
C HIS A 375 7.40 12.32 7.82
N LEU A 376 7.73 11.09 7.46
CA LEU A 376 9.09 10.56 7.39
C LEU A 376 9.43 10.14 5.96
N HIS A 377 10.36 10.81 5.32
CA HIS A 377 10.96 10.34 4.09
C HIS A 377 12.09 9.36 4.38
N THR A 378 12.04 8.19 3.73
CA THR A 378 13.13 7.22 3.77
C THR A 378 14.22 7.59 2.76
N PRO A 379 15.45 7.08 2.92
CA PRO A 379 16.43 7.08 1.83
C PRO A 379 15.86 6.44 0.55
N VAL A 380 16.34 6.89 -0.60
CA VAL A 380 16.07 6.22 -1.88
C VAL A 380 16.65 4.80 -1.84
N LEU A 381 15.81 3.82 -2.12
CA LEU A 381 16.25 2.45 -2.36
C LEU A 381 16.81 2.34 -3.77
N GLY A 382 18.03 1.82 -3.90
CA GLY A 382 18.65 1.51 -5.17
C GLY A 382 17.91 0.43 -5.96
N GLN A 383 18.55 -0.08 -6.98
CA GLN A 383 18.07 -1.23 -7.75
C GLN A 383 19.18 -2.28 -7.82
N PRO A 384 18.85 -3.55 -8.12
CA PRO A 384 19.85 -4.58 -8.37
C PRO A 384 20.88 -4.13 -9.43
N VAL A 385 22.14 -4.46 -9.23
CA VAL A 385 23.24 -4.05 -10.11
C VAL A 385 23.06 -4.63 -11.53
N ASP A 386 22.71 -5.91 -11.63
CA ASP A 386 22.36 -6.52 -12.91
C ASP A 386 20.98 -5.98 -13.38
N PRO A 387 20.91 -5.32 -14.55
CA PRO A 387 19.65 -4.79 -15.08
C PRO A 387 18.61 -5.87 -15.38
N ALA A 388 18.99 -7.13 -15.55
CA ALA A 388 18.11 -8.26 -15.78
C ALA A 388 17.66 -8.97 -14.47
N ALA A 389 18.27 -8.64 -13.33
CA ALA A 389 17.95 -9.27 -12.06
C ALA A 389 16.74 -8.58 -11.35
N LEU A 390 15.93 -9.38 -10.69
CA LEU A 390 14.84 -8.87 -9.83
C LEU A 390 15.34 -8.46 -8.45
N THR A 391 16.45 -9.03 -8.00
CA THR A 391 17.03 -8.78 -6.68
C THR A 391 18.52 -9.10 -6.68
N ASP A 392 19.25 -8.55 -5.72
CA ASP A 392 20.59 -8.97 -5.31
C ASP A 392 20.79 -8.69 -3.81
N ALA A 393 21.85 -9.23 -3.23
CA ALA A 393 22.12 -9.15 -1.80
C ALA A 393 22.29 -7.70 -1.29
N ALA A 394 22.84 -6.80 -2.11
CA ALA A 394 23.04 -5.39 -1.73
C ALA A 394 21.72 -4.64 -1.69
N PHE A 395 20.87 -4.84 -2.68
CA PHE A 395 19.52 -4.28 -2.76
C PHE A 395 18.64 -4.77 -1.60
N GLU A 396 18.65 -6.07 -1.30
CA GLU A 396 17.89 -6.65 -0.19
C GLU A 396 18.37 -6.10 1.16
N LYS A 397 19.70 -6.01 1.34
CA LYS A 397 20.28 -5.44 2.56
C LYS A 397 19.87 -3.98 2.74
N GLN A 398 19.98 -3.15 1.70
CA GLN A 398 19.60 -1.74 1.78
C GLN A 398 18.11 -1.58 2.13
N ARG A 399 17.22 -2.37 1.51
CA ARG A 399 15.79 -2.36 1.81
C ARG A 399 15.52 -2.72 3.27
N ARG A 400 16.19 -3.72 3.79
CA ARG A 400 16.10 -4.15 5.18
C ARG A 400 16.60 -3.07 6.14
N ASP A 401 17.78 -2.52 5.89
CA ASP A 401 18.37 -1.46 6.71
C ASP A 401 17.43 -0.24 6.82
N ILE A 402 16.80 0.15 5.70
CA ILE A 402 15.83 1.26 5.67
C ILE A 402 14.58 0.91 6.49
N ALA A 403 13.98 -0.26 6.25
CA ALA A 403 12.74 -0.65 6.93
C ALA A 403 12.95 -0.86 8.45
N ASP A 404 14.07 -1.42 8.85
CA ASP A 404 14.42 -1.58 10.27
C ASP A 404 14.66 -0.22 10.95
N GLN A 405 15.28 0.73 10.25
CA GLN A 405 15.44 2.08 10.78
C GLN A 405 14.11 2.83 10.86
N VAL A 406 13.21 2.67 9.91
CA VAL A 406 11.81 3.17 10.03
C VAL A 406 11.16 2.65 11.29
N LYS A 407 11.23 1.34 11.54
CA LYS A 407 10.68 0.70 12.74
C LYS A 407 11.25 1.32 14.02
N ALA A 408 12.56 1.53 14.07
CA ALA A 408 13.21 2.15 15.21
C ALA A 408 12.77 3.61 15.42
N LEU A 409 12.69 4.42 14.33
CA LEU A 409 12.24 5.81 14.38
C LEU A 409 10.79 5.95 14.82
N VAL A 410 9.87 5.14 14.28
CA VAL A 410 8.46 5.18 14.67
C VAL A 410 8.27 4.76 16.13
N SER A 411 9.11 3.87 16.64
CA SER A 411 9.06 3.45 18.04
C SER A 411 9.43 4.56 19.04
N VAL A 412 10.11 5.62 18.59
CA VAL A 412 10.50 6.77 19.41
C VAL A 412 9.37 7.82 19.50
N VAL A 413 8.42 7.82 18.59
CA VAL A 413 7.26 8.74 18.53
C VAL A 413 6.25 8.53 19.72
#